data_add0f6109982927d9c875f76fc5c6c8c
#
_entry.id   add0f6109982927d9c875f76fc5c6c8c
#
_cell.length_a   1.000
_cell.length_b   1.000
_cell.length_c   1.000
_cell.angle_alpha   90.00
_cell.angle_beta   90.00
_cell.angle_gamma   90.00
#
_symmetry.space_group_name_H-M   'P 1'
#
loop_
_entity.id
_entity.type
_entity.pdbx_description
1 polymer ?
#
loop_
_entity_poly.entity_id
_entity_poly.type
_entity_poly.pdbx_seq_one_letter_code
_entity_poly.pdbx_strand_id
1 'polypeptide(L)'
;MITLKQKRNMKKILFAAPLLAMAMCLTACDPSQDDEQAQPAVSASELTQELQIEAKSTGNNNLTVYTTPTRFIWVYDATNDQLIGSGTKVNVQVIPPVTKASYYVVTRNMGGQTTKSEAKSVDVSEYTDLPEIYDKIFKINGQGDYTTTYWTWNDKASDGVWGNGGYLGNTGPGWWVVQASDITSQAEGKGLANDGLNGWMGLSLAGVTTSRGETGMVSVTEDVVKSGWDIGTMTFSGTIPLMGVQVNFNNARQYVYQVLKADGEELRLCAPEPGAGEWGTAWFWNFKRITR
;
A
#
# COMPACT_ATOMS: atom_id res chain seq x y z
N MET A 1 -3.34 71.23 10.25
CA MET A 1 -4.10 72.03 9.28
C MET A 1 -5.33 71.24 8.91
N ILE A 2 -6.50 71.68 9.40
CA ILE A 2 -7.88 71.54 8.93
C ILE A 2 -8.42 70.13 8.69
N THR A 3 -9.13 69.54 9.64
CA THR A 3 -10.60 69.48 9.91
C THR A 3 -11.48 69.27 8.69
N LEU A 4 -12.32 68.22 8.72
CA LEU A 4 -13.76 68.40 8.75
C LEU A 4 -14.55 67.09 9.00
N LYS A 5 -15.26 67.09 10.10
CA LYS A 5 -16.37 66.20 10.45
C LYS A 5 -17.51 66.40 9.45
N GLN A 6 -18.18 65.36 9.06
CA GLN A 6 -19.59 65.50 8.64
C GLN A 6 -20.41 64.30 9.17
N LYS A 7 -21.17 64.65 10.22
CA LYS A 7 -22.33 63.88 10.69
C LYS A 7 -23.43 63.95 9.63
N ARG A 8 -24.05 62.82 9.36
CA ARG A 8 -25.34 62.80 8.68
C ARG A 8 -26.32 61.90 9.40
N ASN A 9 -27.38 62.51 9.85
CA ASN A 9 -28.50 62.03 10.65
C ASN A 9 -29.26 60.90 9.92
N MET A 10 -29.51 59.80 10.63
CA MET A 10 -30.51 58.83 10.29
C MET A 10 -31.90 59.32 10.66
N LYS A 11 -32.75 59.42 9.68
CA LYS A 11 -34.22 59.60 9.92
C LYS A 11 -34.78 58.18 10.18
N LYS A 12 -35.32 58.01 11.37
CA LYS A 12 -36.18 56.91 11.75
C LYS A 12 -37.48 57.00 10.96
N ILE A 13 -37.73 56.06 10.06
CA ILE A 13 -39.05 55.85 9.47
C ILE A 13 -39.64 54.64 10.18
N LEU A 14 -40.62 54.95 11.02
CA LEU A 14 -41.50 54.04 11.69
C LEU A 14 -42.59 53.65 10.67
N PHE A 15 -42.51 52.39 10.16
CA PHE A 15 -43.65 51.83 9.47
C PHE A 15 -44.32 50.80 10.39
N ALA A 16 -45.41 51.25 10.98
CA ALA A 16 -46.43 50.37 11.53
C ALA A 16 -47.16 49.74 10.35
N ALA A 17 -46.99 48.47 10.10
CA ALA A 17 -47.82 47.71 9.20
C ALA A 17 -48.65 46.71 10.00
N PRO A 18 -49.89 46.50 9.63
CA PRO A 18 -50.89 45.81 10.47
C PRO A 18 -50.61 44.34 10.57
N LEU A 19 -50.74 43.86 11.80
CA LEU A 19 -50.86 42.45 12.11
C LEU A 19 -52.22 41.97 11.58
N LEU A 20 -52.28 41.54 10.31
CA LEU A 20 -53.48 40.90 9.80
C LEU A 20 -53.09 39.44 9.49
N ALA A 21 -53.70 38.59 10.28
CA ALA A 21 -53.80 37.17 10.17
C ALA A 21 -53.48 36.59 8.77
N MET A 22 -52.34 35.95 8.65
CA MET A 22 -52.14 34.89 7.72
C MET A 22 -51.91 33.60 8.54
N ALA A 23 -52.95 33.23 9.28
CA ALA A 23 -53.16 31.85 9.69
C ALA A 23 -53.65 31.11 8.48
N MET A 24 -52.74 30.84 7.51
CA MET A 24 -52.99 29.93 6.41
C MET A 24 -51.96 28.83 6.46
N CYS A 25 -52.43 27.68 6.89
CA CYS A 25 -52.02 26.34 6.44
C CYS A 25 -50.51 26.16 6.45
N LEU A 26 -49.90 26.20 7.61
CA LEU A 26 -48.91 25.22 7.93
C LEU A 26 -49.67 23.90 8.16
N THR A 27 -50.18 23.30 7.11
CA THR A 27 -50.15 21.86 7.07
C THR A 27 -48.66 21.56 7.02
N ALA A 28 -48.02 21.60 8.18
CA ALA A 28 -46.84 20.86 8.38
C ALA A 28 -47.18 19.48 7.81
N CYS A 29 -46.52 19.07 6.72
CA CYS A 29 -46.32 17.67 6.48
C CYS A 29 -45.73 17.18 7.80
N ASP A 30 -46.55 16.52 8.57
CA ASP A 30 -46.10 15.83 9.77
C ASP A 30 -45.17 14.73 9.25
N PRO A 31 -43.84 14.85 9.42
CA PRO A 31 -42.92 13.82 8.99
C PRO A 31 -43.09 12.54 9.80
N SER A 32 -44.02 12.53 10.74
CA SER A 32 -44.32 11.38 11.58
C SER A 32 -45.34 10.41 10.98
N GLN A 33 -45.87 10.65 9.78
CA GLN A 33 -46.78 9.72 9.13
C GLN A 33 -46.20 9.00 7.90
N ASP A 34 -44.98 9.25 7.52
CA ASP A 34 -44.19 8.37 6.68
C ASP A 34 -43.44 7.36 7.56
N ASP A 35 -44.15 6.74 8.49
CA ASP A 35 -43.78 5.42 9.01
C ASP A 35 -44.01 4.36 7.90
N GLU A 36 -43.41 4.54 6.73
CA GLU A 36 -42.85 3.42 6.00
C GLU A 36 -41.84 2.83 6.97
N GLN A 37 -42.26 1.80 7.68
CA GLN A 37 -41.44 1.07 8.64
C GLN A 37 -40.10 0.84 7.98
N ALA A 38 -39.08 1.56 8.44
CA ALA A 38 -37.74 1.42 7.92
C ALA A 38 -37.47 -0.11 7.93
N GLN A 39 -37.30 -0.70 6.75
CA GLN A 39 -37.09 -2.14 6.63
C GLN A 39 -36.12 -2.55 7.73
N PRO A 40 -36.44 -3.54 8.56
CA PRO A 40 -35.58 -3.93 9.66
C PRO A 40 -34.17 -4.16 9.12
N ALA A 41 -33.16 -3.74 9.88
CA ALA A 41 -31.79 -3.99 9.47
C ALA A 41 -31.58 -5.50 9.34
N VAL A 42 -30.93 -5.92 8.27
CA VAL A 42 -30.52 -7.33 8.11
C VAL A 42 -29.70 -7.73 9.35
N SER A 43 -29.91 -8.93 9.88
CA SER A 43 -29.08 -9.41 11.00
C SER A 43 -27.64 -9.71 10.56
N ALA A 44 -26.69 -9.70 11.50
CA ALA A 44 -25.30 -10.05 11.22
C ALA A 44 -25.16 -11.47 10.64
N SER A 45 -25.92 -12.42 11.18
CA SER A 45 -25.93 -13.81 10.69
C SER A 45 -26.47 -13.92 9.26
N GLU A 46 -27.57 -13.21 8.95
CA GLU A 46 -28.15 -13.20 7.62
C GLU A 46 -27.20 -12.52 6.61
N LEU A 47 -26.64 -11.35 6.95
CA LEU A 47 -25.65 -10.67 6.11
C LEU A 47 -24.42 -11.55 5.85
N THR A 48 -24.00 -12.35 6.84
CA THR A 48 -22.92 -13.31 6.68
C THR A 48 -23.28 -14.42 5.71
N GLN A 49 -24.51 -14.92 5.73
CA GLN A 49 -24.99 -15.92 4.74
C GLN A 49 -25.06 -15.33 3.35
N GLU A 50 -25.53 -14.10 3.21
CA GLU A 50 -25.63 -13.37 1.95
C GLU A 50 -24.29 -13.00 1.32
N LEU A 51 -23.23 -12.84 2.12
CA LEU A 51 -21.90 -12.47 1.65
C LEU A 51 -21.34 -13.54 0.71
N GLN A 52 -20.91 -13.10 -0.48
CA GLN A 52 -20.23 -13.91 -1.48
C GLN A 52 -18.85 -13.34 -1.77
N ILE A 53 -17.86 -14.22 -1.91
CA ILE A 53 -16.51 -13.90 -2.39
C ILE A 53 -16.24 -14.85 -3.55
N GLU A 54 -16.20 -14.32 -4.76
CA GLU A 54 -16.04 -15.08 -5.98
C GLU A 54 -14.69 -14.78 -6.62
N ALA A 55 -13.88 -15.79 -6.86
CA ALA A 55 -12.63 -15.66 -7.59
C ALA A 55 -12.89 -15.77 -9.10
N LYS A 56 -12.08 -15.05 -9.92
CA LYS A 56 -12.12 -15.06 -11.39
C LYS A 56 -12.03 -16.50 -11.97
N SER A 57 -11.23 -17.33 -11.33
CA SER A 57 -11.12 -18.79 -11.50
C SER A 57 -10.75 -19.40 -10.15
N THR A 58 -10.82 -20.74 -10.05
CA THR A 58 -10.48 -21.43 -8.78
C THR A 58 -9.09 -21.05 -8.30
N GLY A 59 -9.01 -20.47 -7.08
CA GLY A 59 -7.76 -20.05 -6.45
C GLY A 59 -7.16 -18.75 -6.99
N ASN A 60 -7.82 -18.07 -7.95
CA ASN A 60 -7.29 -16.84 -8.53
C ASN A 60 -7.33 -15.66 -7.54
N ASN A 61 -6.34 -14.78 -7.63
CA ASN A 61 -6.17 -13.62 -6.76
C ASN A 61 -7.10 -12.44 -7.09
N ASN A 62 -7.78 -12.45 -8.23
CA ASN A 62 -8.78 -11.44 -8.60
C ASN A 62 -10.14 -11.90 -8.09
N LEU A 63 -10.65 -11.19 -7.09
CA LEU A 63 -11.88 -11.52 -6.37
C LEU A 63 -12.95 -10.47 -6.60
N THR A 64 -14.21 -10.89 -6.54
CA THR A 64 -15.38 -10.02 -6.48
C THR A 64 -16.13 -10.30 -5.19
N VAL A 65 -16.32 -9.28 -4.35
CA VAL A 65 -17.07 -9.34 -3.09
C VAL A 65 -18.42 -8.69 -3.29
N TYR A 66 -19.51 -9.40 -2.97
CA TYR A 66 -20.88 -8.92 -3.14
C TYR A 66 -21.83 -9.66 -2.19
N THR A 67 -23.10 -9.29 -2.19
CA THR A 67 -24.17 -10.00 -1.44
C THR A 67 -25.28 -10.48 -2.34
N THR A 68 -25.93 -11.57 -1.92
CA THR A 68 -27.15 -12.09 -2.53
C THR A 68 -28.23 -12.27 -1.45
N PRO A 69 -29.31 -11.45 -1.45
CA PRO A 69 -29.67 -10.42 -2.42
C PRO A 69 -28.70 -9.23 -2.45
N THR A 70 -28.71 -8.48 -3.56
CA THR A 70 -27.81 -7.34 -3.78
C THR A 70 -28.04 -6.23 -2.76
N ARG A 71 -26.97 -5.81 -2.06
CA ARG A 71 -26.96 -4.68 -1.15
C ARG A 71 -25.82 -3.73 -1.51
N PHE A 72 -25.91 -2.47 -1.11
CA PHE A 72 -24.73 -1.60 -1.07
C PHE A 72 -23.91 -1.97 0.16
N ILE A 73 -22.63 -2.28 -0.02
CA ILE A 73 -21.74 -2.76 1.01
C ILE A 73 -20.45 -1.93 1.06
N TRP A 74 -19.85 -1.85 2.25
CA TRP A 74 -18.46 -1.49 2.45
C TRP A 74 -17.71 -2.77 2.79
N VAL A 75 -16.66 -3.07 2.03
CA VAL A 75 -15.82 -4.27 2.19
C VAL A 75 -14.58 -3.90 2.97
N TYR A 76 -14.29 -4.66 3.99
CA TYR A 76 -13.13 -4.49 4.85
C TYR A 76 -12.27 -5.74 4.85
N ASP A 77 -10.94 -5.55 4.89
CA ASP A 77 -10.00 -6.61 5.19
C ASP A 77 -10.14 -6.98 6.68
N ALA A 78 -10.43 -8.25 6.95
CA ALA A 78 -10.68 -8.73 8.32
C ALA A 78 -9.39 -8.86 9.16
N THR A 79 -8.21 -8.74 8.55
CA THR A 79 -6.92 -8.86 9.24
C THR A 79 -6.47 -7.57 9.90
N ASN A 80 -6.88 -6.42 9.33
CA ASN A 80 -6.43 -5.09 9.76
C ASN A 80 -7.54 -4.04 9.85
N ASP A 81 -8.81 -4.43 9.62
CA ASP A 81 -9.99 -3.56 9.58
C ASP A 81 -9.91 -2.41 8.54
N GLN A 82 -9.06 -2.55 7.52
CA GLN A 82 -8.93 -1.54 6.47
C GLN A 82 -10.09 -1.62 5.47
N LEU A 83 -10.69 -0.48 5.15
CA LEU A 83 -11.68 -0.36 4.09
C LEU A 83 -11.00 -0.59 2.72
N ILE A 84 -11.48 -1.60 1.99
CA ILE A 84 -11.01 -1.93 0.64
C ILE A 84 -11.79 -1.16 -0.41
N GLY A 85 -13.11 -1.06 -0.24
CA GLY A 85 -13.97 -0.36 -1.19
C GLY A 85 -15.43 -0.46 -0.82
N SER A 86 -16.28 0.16 -1.64
CA SER A 86 -17.73 0.15 -1.44
C SER A 86 -18.49 0.08 -2.76
N GLY A 87 -19.68 -0.49 -2.73
CA GLY A 87 -20.55 -0.65 -3.90
C GLY A 87 -21.48 -1.85 -3.74
N THR A 88 -22.18 -2.22 -4.80
CA THR A 88 -22.98 -3.45 -4.86
C THR A 88 -22.10 -4.67 -5.20
N LYS A 89 -20.97 -4.43 -5.85
CA LYS A 89 -19.88 -5.37 -6.10
C LYS A 89 -18.57 -4.62 -5.93
N VAL A 90 -17.62 -5.22 -5.23
CA VAL A 90 -16.29 -4.65 -5.01
C VAL A 90 -15.27 -5.64 -5.55
N ASN A 91 -14.45 -5.20 -6.51
CA ASN A 91 -13.36 -6.00 -7.01
C ASN A 91 -12.14 -5.81 -6.09
N VAL A 92 -11.50 -6.91 -5.74
CA VAL A 92 -10.35 -6.95 -4.86
C VAL A 92 -9.26 -7.78 -5.53
N GLN A 93 -8.05 -7.27 -5.56
CA GLN A 93 -6.88 -8.01 -5.99
C GLN A 93 -6.04 -8.39 -4.78
N VAL A 94 -5.87 -9.68 -4.55
CA VAL A 94 -4.97 -10.19 -3.50
C VAL A 94 -3.56 -10.20 -4.04
N ILE A 95 -2.66 -9.57 -3.31
CA ILE A 95 -1.25 -9.42 -3.70
C ILE A 95 -0.39 -10.45 -2.94
N PRO A 96 0.59 -11.11 -3.60
CA PRO A 96 1.54 -11.97 -2.91
C PRO A 96 2.25 -11.22 -1.77
N PRO A 97 2.61 -11.90 -0.68
CA PRO A 97 2.58 -13.33 -0.46
C PRO A 97 1.29 -13.87 0.20
N VAL A 98 0.20 -13.12 0.16
CA VAL A 98 -1.07 -13.49 0.82
C VAL A 98 -1.71 -14.67 0.08
N THR A 99 -1.73 -15.84 0.70
CA THR A 99 -2.34 -17.07 0.17
C THR A 99 -3.74 -17.34 0.75
N LYS A 100 -4.18 -16.55 1.71
CA LYS A 100 -5.53 -16.62 2.30
C LYS A 100 -5.99 -15.22 2.62
N ALA A 101 -7.02 -14.76 1.94
CA ALA A 101 -7.64 -13.47 2.17
C ALA A 101 -8.93 -13.63 2.97
N SER A 102 -9.27 -12.65 3.79
CA SER A 102 -10.46 -12.69 4.65
C SER A 102 -11.13 -11.33 4.66
N TYR A 103 -12.43 -11.31 4.36
CA TYR A 103 -13.20 -10.07 4.26
C TYR A 103 -14.48 -10.16 5.05
N TYR A 104 -14.89 -9.04 5.63
CA TYR A 104 -16.25 -8.82 6.11
C TYR A 104 -16.88 -7.61 5.41
N VAL A 105 -18.19 -7.53 5.48
CA VAL A 105 -18.91 -6.41 4.88
C VAL A 105 -19.76 -5.70 5.93
N VAL A 106 -19.95 -4.41 5.70
CA VAL A 106 -20.91 -3.58 6.43
C VAL A 106 -21.97 -3.12 5.42
N THR A 107 -23.24 -3.16 5.80
CA THR A 107 -24.34 -2.55 5.04
C THR A 107 -25.12 -1.59 5.93
N ARG A 108 -25.92 -0.74 5.30
CA ARG A 108 -26.77 0.24 6.00
C ARG A 108 -28.19 0.18 5.44
N ASN A 109 -29.19 0.12 6.31
CA ASN A 109 -30.58 0.23 5.88
C ASN A 109 -30.99 1.70 5.66
N MET A 110 -32.18 1.92 5.11
CA MET A 110 -32.71 3.27 4.87
C MET A 110 -32.92 4.07 6.16
N GLY A 111 -33.15 3.41 7.29
CA GLY A 111 -33.23 4.04 8.61
C GLY A 111 -31.89 4.42 9.23
N GLY A 112 -30.79 4.19 8.51
CA GLY A 112 -29.45 4.58 8.93
C GLY A 112 -28.74 3.56 9.86
N GLN A 113 -29.37 2.45 10.19
CA GLN A 113 -28.75 1.40 11.00
C GLN A 113 -27.75 0.60 10.18
N THR A 114 -26.59 0.33 10.74
CA THR A 114 -25.52 -0.45 10.12
C THR A 114 -25.48 -1.87 10.67
N THR A 115 -25.18 -2.84 9.81
CA THR A 115 -24.94 -4.24 10.19
C THR A 115 -23.60 -4.69 9.63
N LYS A 116 -22.83 -5.38 10.44
CA LYS A 116 -21.53 -5.98 10.08
C LYS A 116 -21.71 -7.50 10.00
N SER A 117 -21.19 -8.13 8.93
CA SER A 117 -21.11 -9.59 8.83
C SER A 117 -19.95 -10.15 9.62
N GLU A 118 -19.96 -11.45 9.88
CA GLU A 118 -18.75 -12.20 10.17
C GLU A 118 -17.84 -12.22 8.94
N ALA A 119 -16.54 -12.51 9.17
CA ALA A 119 -15.57 -12.61 8.11
C ALA A 119 -15.70 -13.95 7.35
N LYS A 120 -15.57 -13.89 6.04
CA LYS A 120 -15.37 -15.08 5.17
C LYS A 120 -13.98 -15.06 4.59
N SER A 121 -13.36 -16.23 4.50
CA SER A 121 -12.02 -16.42 3.92
C SER A 121 -12.09 -17.12 2.58
N VAL A 122 -11.11 -16.82 1.72
CA VAL A 122 -10.87 -17.49 0.44
C VAL A 122 -9.38 -17.79 0.32
N ASP A 123 -9.05 -18.98 -0.18
CA ASP A 123 -7.67 -19.36 -0.46
C ASP A 123 -7.26 -18.87 -1.84
N VAL A 124 -6.03 -18.36 -1.95
CA VAL A 124 -5.41 -17.86 -3.18
C VAL A 124 -4.17 -18.69 -3.48
N SER A 125 -4.12 -19.29 -4.64
CA SER A 125 -3.02 -20.15 -5.12
C SER A 125 -2.51 -19.77 -6.51
N GLU A 126 -3.27 -18.94 -7.24
CA GLU A 126 -2.94 -18.47 -8.57
C GLU A 126 -2.96 -16.95 -8.60
N TYR A 127 -1.88 -16.34 -9.10
CA TYR A 127 -1.76 -14.89 -9.22
C TYR A 127 -1.71 -14.48 -10.68
N THR A 128 -2.65 -13.66 -11.12
CA THR A 128 -2.71 -13.10 -12.47
C THR A 128 -2.92 -11.60 -12.39
N ASP A 129 -2.62 -10.91 -13.47
CA ASP A 129 -2.86 -9.47 -13.62
C ASP A 129 -2.18 -8.63 -12.51
N LEU A 130 -1.05 -9.10 -11.96
CA LEU A 130 -0.27 -8.34 -10.97
C LEU A 130 0.32 -7.07 -11.60
N PRO A 131 0.64 -6.04 -10.78
CA PRO A 131 1.33 -4.85 -11.24
C PRO A 131 2.62 -5.16 -12.02
N GLU A 132 2.97 -4.31 -13.00
CA GLU A 132 4.11 -4.55 -13.91
C GLU A 132 5.45 -4.76 -13.17
N ILE A 133 5.61 -4.14 -12.01
CA ILE A 133 6.80 -4.29 -11.17
C ILE A 133 7.03 -5.75 -10.74
N TYR A 134 5.95 -6.55 -10.58
CA TYR A 134 6.06 -7.98 -10.29
C TYR A 134 6.68 -8.75 -11.46
N ASP A 135 6.30 -8.43 -12.69
CA ASP A 135 6.87 -9.07 -13.88
C ASP A 135 8.37 -8.83 -13.97
N LYS A 136 8.81 -7.62 -13.66
CA LYS A 136 10.22 -7.23 -13.70
C LYS A 136 11.06 -7.89 -12.61
N ILE A 137 10.47 -8.19 -11.46
CA ILE A 137 11.18 -8.77 -10.33
C ILE A 137 11.10 -10.31 -10.34
N PHE A 138 9.92 -10.88 -10.61
CA PHE A 138 9.64 -12.30 -10.39
C PHE A 138 9.49 -13.14 -11.67
N LYS A 139 9.71 -12.55 -12.86
CA LYS A 139 9.79 -13.27 -14.13
C LYS A 139 11.16 -13.13 -14.75
N ILE A 140 11.58 -14.13 -15.51
CA ILE A 140 12.84 -14.06 -16.26
C ILE A 140 12.67 -13.05 -17.40
N ASN A 141 13.49 -12.00 -17.40
CA ASN A 141 13.42 -10.90 -18.37
C ASN A 141 12.03 -10.25 -18.46
N GLY A 142 11.25 -10.29 -17.37
CA GLY A 142 9.88 -9.77 -17.33
C GLY A 142 8.86 -10.57 -18.17
N GLN A 143 9.21 -11.80 -18.59
CA GLN A 143 8.40 -12.63 -19.49
C GLN A 143 8.12 -14.02 -18.89
N GLY A 144 7.09 -14.67 -19.42
CA GLY A 144 6.73 -16.03 -19.00
C GLY A 144 6.03 -16.10 -17.64
N ASP A 145 6.21 -17.21 -16.96
CA ASP A 145 5.58 -17.46 -15.66
C ASP A 145 6.38 -16.85 -14.51
N TYR A 146 5.69 -16.59 -13.40
CA TYR A 146 6.34 -16.22 -12.14
C TYR A 146 7.19 -17.38 -11.63
N THR A 147 8.44 -17.11 -11.33
CA THR A 147 9.40 -18.11 -10.89
C THR A 147 10.34 -17.50 -9.84
N THR A 148 11.22 -18.32 -9.26
CA THR A 148 12.30 -17.80 -8.44
C THR A 148 13.34 -17.14 -9.32
N THR A 149 13.57 -15.85 -9.10
CA THR A 149 14.61 -15.07 -9.76
C THR A 149 15.76 -14.83 -8.81
N TYR A 150 16.98 -14.94 -9.30
CA TYR A 150 18.17 -14.79 -8.46
C TYR A 150 18.90 -13.48 -8.74
N TRP A 151 19.30 -12.82 -7.67
CA TRP A 151 19.92 -11.50 -7.69
C TRP A 151 21.22 -11.51 -6.90
N THR A 152 22.23 -10.82 -7.42
CA THR A 152 23.52 -10.58 -6.77
C THR A 152 23.95 -9.15 -6.99
N TRP A 153 25.09 -8.75 -6.46
CA TRP A 153 25.67 -7.42 -6.66
C TRP A 153 25.89 -7.10 -8.14
N ASN A 154 25.50 -5.91 -8.57
CA ASN A 154 25.77 -5.42 -9.93
C ASN A 154 27.21 -4.92 -10.03
N ASP A 155 28.13 -5.82 -10.29
CA ASP A 155 29.56 -5.53 -10.44
C ASP A 155 29.92 -4.60 -11.60
N LYS A 156 28.93 -4.28 -12.45
CA LYS A 156 29.07 -3.33 -13.57
C LYS A 156 28.46 -1.95 -13.26
N ALA A 157 27.87 -1.76 -12.09
CA ALA A 157 27.32 -0.47 -11.70
C ALA A 157 28.45 0.56 -11.55
N SER A 158 28.42 1.61 -12.35
CA SER A 158 29.43 2.67 -12.36
C SER A 158 29.44 3.52 -11.07
N ASP A 159 28.30 3.52 -10.37
CA ASP A 159 28.07 4.24 -9.12
C ASP A 159 28.24 3.32 -7.87
N GLY A 160 28.87 2.15 -8.05
CA GLY A 160 29.12 1.17 -6.98
C GLY A 160 27.93 0.24 -6.71
N VAL A 161 28.19 -0.78 -5.89
CA VAL A 161 27.20 -1.83 -5.60
C VAL A 161 26.40 -1.53 -4.33
N TRP A 162 27.01 -0.79 -3.39
CA TRP A 162 26.43 -0.45 -2.11
C TRP A 162 27.03 0.85 -1.57
N GLY A 163 26.34 1.53 -0.67
CA GLY A 163 26.84 2.75 -0.03
C GLY A 163 25.73 3.70 0.36
N ASN A 164 26.08 4.94 0.65
CA ASN A 164 25.10 5.95 1.05
C ASN A 164 25.12 7.18 0.14
N GLY A 165 24.07 8.00 0.28
CA GLY A 165 23.85 9.23 -0.46
C GLY A 165 22.64 9.98 0.07
N GLY A 166 22.23 11.04 -0.62
CA GLY A 166 21.08 11.87 -0.25
C GLY A 166 19.75 11.21 -0.62
N TYR A 167 18.89 11.01 0.40
CA TYR A 167 17.53 10.53 0.22
C TYR A 167 16.72 11.45 -0.71
N LEU A 168 15.91 10.90 -1.59
CA LEU A 168 15.11 11.62 -2.61
C LEU A 168 15.92 12.48 -3.60
N GLY A 169 17.24 12.51 -3.47
CA GLY A 169 18.14 13.25 -4.35
C GLY A 169 18.98 12.33 -5.23
N ASN A 170 19.65 11.35 -4.63
CA ASN A 170 20.45 10.37 -5.34
C ASN A 170 19.59 9.17 -5.80
N THR A 171 20.01 8.51 -6.88
CA THR A 171 19.44 7.25 -7.38
C THR A 171 20.39 6.06 -7.21
N GLY A 172 21.48 6.26 -6.49
CA GLY A 172 22.50 5.30 -6.15
C GLY A 172 23.47 5.87 -5.14
N PRO A 173 24.49 5.12 -4.69
CA PRO A 173 25.53 5.62 -3.79
C PRO A 173 26.17 6.90 -4.34
N GLY A 174 26.35 7.91 -3.52
CA GLY A 174 26.87 9.21 -3.97
C GLY A 174 27.86 9.88 -3.01
N TRP A 175 27.78 9.56 -1.71
CA TRP A 175 28.66 10.12 -0.70
C TRP A 175 29.73 9.14 -0.27
N TRP A 176 29.36 7.94 0.06
CA TRP A 176 30.26 6.82 0.30
C TRP A 176 29.88 5.68 -0.62
N VAL A 177 30.82 5.26 -1.44
CA VAL A 177 30.60 4.31 -2.53
C VAL A 177 31.47 3.07 -2.30
N VAL A 178 30.84 1.91 -2.25
CA VAL A 178 31.51 0.62 -2.15
C VAL A 178 31.47 -0.05 -3.52
N GLN A 179 32.64 -0.34 -4.04
CA GLN A 179 32.77 -1.08 -5.30
C GLN A 179 32.63 -2.60 -5.09
N ALA A 180 32.41 -3.32 -6.18
CA ALA A 180 32.29 -4.78 -6.13
C ALA A 180 33.54 -5.46 -5.53
N SER A 181 34.73 -4.89 -5.74
CA SER A 181 35.99 -5.38 -5.13
C SER A 181 35.98 -5.35 -3.61
N ASP A 182 35.24 -4.43 -3.01
CA ASP A 182 35.31 -4.15 -1.58
C ASP A 182 34.13 -4.72 -0.79
N ILE A 183 33.07 -5.18 -1.50
CA ILE A 183 31.83 -5.60 -0.84
C ILE A 183 32.00 -6.80 0.09
N THR A 184 32.95 -7.69 -0.23
CA THR A 184 33.24 -8.87 0.63
C THR A 184 33.79 -8.44 1.98
N SER A 185 34.78 -7.51 2.02
CA SER A 185 35.32 -7.01 3.27
C SER A 185 34.30 -6.20 4.08
N GLN A 186 33.40 -5.50 3.39
CA GLN A 186 32.30 -4.78 4.05
C GLN A 186 31.29 -5.77 4.69
N ALA A 187 30.97 -6.84 4.01
CA ALA A 187 30.07 -7.87 4.51
C ALA A 187 30.69 -8.59 5.73
N GLU A 188 31.96 -8.98 5.67
CA GLU A 188 32.69 -9.58 6.77
C GLU A 188 32.72 -8.66 8.00
N GLY A 189 33.05 -7.39 7.80
CA GLY A 189 33.10 -6.39 8.87
C GLY A 189 31.76 -6.13 9.57
N LYS A 190 30.64 -6.57 8.98
CA LYS A 190 29.29 -6.47 9.55
C LYS A 190 28.70 -7.79 10.01
N GLY A 191 29.53 -8.87 10.02
CA GLY A 191 29.11 -10.22 10.40
C GLY A 191 28.18 -10.87 9.37
N LEU A 192 28.18 -10.40 8.13
CA LEU A 192 27.37 -10.88 7.01
C LEU A 192 28.24 -11.46 5.88
N ALA A 193 29.26 -12.25 6.22
CA ALA A 193 30.26 -12.75 5.29
C ALA A 193 29.69 -13.39 4.01
N ASN A 194 28.53 -14.07 4.12
CA ASN A 194 27.83 -14.68 2.98
C ASN A 194 27.14 -13.68 2.05
N ASP A 195 27.17 -12.38 2.40
CA ASP A 195 26.63 -11.28 1.58
C ASP A 195 27.74 -10.61 0.73
N GLY A 196 28.97 -11.11 0.76
CA GLY A 196 30.05 -10.60 -0.08
C GLY A 196 29.77 -10.75 -1.58
N LEU A 197 30.81 -10.63 -2.41
CA LEU A 197 30.69 -10.60 -3.88
C LEU A 197 29.94 -11.80 -4.45
N ASN A 198 30.08 -12.98 -3.84
CA ASN A 198 29.37 -14.20 -4.23
C ASN A 198 28.00 -14.38 -3.54
N GLY A 199 27.56 -13.38 -2.77
CA GLY A 199 26.26 -13.37 -2.15
C GLY A 199 25.14 -13.32 -3.19
N TRP A 200 24.00 -13.94 -2.85
CA TRP A 200 22.82 -13.96 -3.70
C TRP A 200 21.55 -13.99 -2.87
N MET A 201 20.47 -13.54 -3.47
CA MET A 201 19.11 -13.71 -2.96
C MET A 201 18.21 -14.26 -4.06
N GLY A 202 17.35 -15.22 -3.71
CA GLY A 202 16.28 -15.74 -4.56
C GLY A 202 14.97 -15.12 -4.16
N LEU A 203 14.30 -14.47 -5.10
CA LEU A 203 12.99 -13.83 -4.91
C LEU A 203 11.91 -14.58 -5.67
N SER A 204 10.83 -14.98 -5.00
CA SER A 204 9.65 -15.59 -5.60
C SER A 204 8.37 -15.06 -4.95
N LEU A 205 7.22 -15.30 -5.57
CA LEU A 205 5.92 -14.98 -4.97
C LEU A 205 5.67 -15.76 -3.67
N ALA A 206 6.34 -16.91 -3.50
CA ALA A 206 6.22 -17.78 -2.32
C ALA A 206 7.22 -17.41 -1.21
N GLY A 207 8.21 -16.55 -1.47
CA GLY A 207 9.17 -16.15 -0.45
C GLY A 207 10.55 -15.78 -0.96
N VAL A 208 11.44 -15.58 0.00
CA VAL A 208 12.84 -15.17 -0.19
C VAL A 208 13.78 -16.23 0.36
N THR A 209 14.86 -16.50 -0.35
CA THR A 209 16.00 -17.28 0.13
C THR A 209 17.28 -16.49 -0.06
N THR A 210 18.28 -16.70 0.77
CA THR A 210 19.54 -15.97 0.68
C THR A 210 20.76 -16.90 0.80
N SER A 211 21.90 -16.44 0.34
CA SER A 211 23.20 -17.10 0.51
C SER A 211 23.60 -17.31 1.98
N ARG A 212 22.95 -16.56 2.90
CA ARG A 212 23.11 -16.76 4.36
C ARG A 212 22.38 -18.01 4.88
N GLY A 213 21.53 -18.66 4.05
CA GLY A 213 20.64 -19.74 4.48
C GLY A 213 19.39 -19.23 5.18
N GLU A 214 19.13 -17.95 5.15
CA GLU A 214 17.90 -17.34 5.70
C GLU A 214 16.76 -17.42 4.69
N THR A 215 15.55 -17.55 5.20
CA THR A 215 14.30 -17.52 4.43
C THR A 215 13.37 -16.44 4.98
N GLY A 216 12.47 -15.98 4.14
CA GLY A 216 11.48 -14.96 4.51
C GLY A 216 10.46 -14.74 3.42
N MET A 217 9.75 -13.64 3.50
CA MET A 217 8.75 -13.22 2.53
C MET A 217 9.15 -11.87 1.95
N VAL A 218 8.62 -11.57 0.77
CA VAL A 218 8.74 -10.26 0.12
C VAL A 218 7.42 -9.87 -0.48
N SER A 219 7.05 -8.61 -0.32
CA SER A 219 5.93 -7.98 -1.02
C SER A 219 6.41 -6.73 -1.74
N VAL A 220 5.70 -6.36 -2.79
CA VAL A 220 5.99 -5.15 -3.57
C VAL A 220 4.69 -4.41 -3.81
N THR A 221 4.71 -3.09 -3.63
CA THR A 221 3.60 -2.20 -4.00
C THR A 221 4.09 -1.12 -4.95
N GLU A 222 3.18 -0.53 -5.71
CA GLU A 222 3.48 0.63 -6.58
C GLU A 222 3.32 1.96 -5.84
N ASP A 223 3.36 1.93 -4.49
CA ASP A 223 3.35 3.12 -3.66
C ASP A 223 4.69 3.84 -3.76
N VAL A 224 4.67 4.99 -4.42
CA VAL A 224 5.85 5.83 -4.63
C VAL A 224 5.94 6.94 -3.58
N VAL A 225 7.16 7.22 -3.12
CA VAL A 225 7.43 8.31 -2.19
C VAL A 225 7.63 9.63 -2.95
N LYS A 226 8.30 9.57 -4.10
CA LYS A 226 8.54 10.76 -4.93
C LYS A 226 8.42 10.40 -6.40
N SER A 227 7.42 10.96 -7.07
CA SER A 227 7.21 10.74 -8.52
C SER A 227 8.48 11.03 -9.33
N GLY A 228 8.85 10.08 -10.20
CA GLY A 228 10.04 10.15 -11.05
C GLY A 228 11.35 9.82 -10.32
N TRP A 229 11.32 9.47 -9.03
CA TRP A 229 12.49 9.03 -8.28
C TRP A 229 12.44 7.54 -7.93
N ASP A 230 11.32 7.06 -7.45
CA ASP A 230 11.06 5.65 -7.16
C ASP A 230 9.84 5.14 -7.94
N ILE A 231 9.70 3.82 -8.05
CA ILE A 231 8.64 3.14 -8.79
C ILE A 231 7.79 2.24 -7.89
N GLY A 232 8.06 2.21 -6.60
CA GLY A 232 7.31 1.42 -5.64
C GLY A 232 8.10 1.11 -4.37
N THR A 233 7.47 0.35 -3.50
CA THR A 233 8.04 -0.07 -2.21
C THR A 233 8.15 -1.58 -2.14
N MET A 234 9.32 -2.09 -1.73
CA MET A 234 9.59 -3.51 -1.47
C MET A 234 9.77 -3.74 0.01
N THR A 235 9.00 -4.66 0.57
CA THR A 235 9.04 -5.00 2.01
C THR A 235 9.42 -6.45 2.21
N PHE A 236 10.45 -6.68 3.01
CA PHE A 236 10.90 -8.01 3.44
C PHE A 236 10.38 -8.33 4.84
N SER A 237 10.25 -9.62 5.13
CA SER A 237 10.02 -10.12 6.49
C SER A 237 10.70 -11.47 6.69
N GLY A 238 11.15 -11.76 7.92
CA GLY A 238 11.92 -12.98 8.24
C GLY A 238 13.39 -12.93 7.80
N THR A 239 13.70 -12.28 6.68
CA THR A 239 15.07 -12.04 6.20
C THR A 239 15.18 -10.64 5.61
N ILE A 240 16.39 -10.25 5.20
CA ILE A 240 16.74 -8.99 4.54
C ILE A 240 17.48 -9.28 3.23
N PRO A 241 17.50 -8.36 2.25
CA PRO A 241 18.37 -8.49 1.08
C PRO A 241 19.85 -8.52 1.48
N LEU A 242 20.75 -8.76 0.53
CA LEU A 242 22.18 -8.72 0.78
C LEU A 242 22.58 -7.39 1.41
N MET A 243 23.33 -7.46 2.54
CA MET A 243 23.74 -6.27 3.28
C MET A 243 22.61 -5.31 3.62
N GLY A 244 21.40 -5.83 3.85
CA GLY A 244 20.21 -5.03 4.19
C GLY A 244 20.25 -4.48 5.60
N VAL A 245 21.24 -3.64 5.92
CA VAL A 245 21.47 -3.09 7.24
C VAL A 245 21.69 -1.57 7.21
N GLN A 246 21.31 -0.91 8.28
CA GLN A 246 21.52 0.51 8.55
C GLN A 246 22.82 0.67 9.35
N VAL A 247 23.93 1.00 8.67
CA VAL A 247 25.28 1.02 9.28
C VAL A 247 25.37 2.01 10.44
N ASN A 248 24.84 3.20 10.29
CA ASN A 248 24.87 4.24 11.32
C ASN A 248 23.95 3.95 12.51
N PHE A 249 23.14 2.89 12.42
CA PHE A 249 22.23 2.42 13.47
C PHE A 249 22.64 1.02 13.95
N ASN A 250 23.93 0.84 14.20
CA ASN A 250 24.50 -0.40 14.73
C ASN A 250 24.19 -1.63 13.86
N ASN A 251 24.22 -1.47 12.55
CA ASN A 251 23.86 -2.50 11.57
C ASN A 251 22.46 -3.09 11.79
N ALA A 252 21.51 -2.29 12.26
CA ALA A 252 20.13 -2.73 12.41
C ALA A 252 19.57 -3.21 11.06
N ARG A 253 18.86 -4.35 11.07
CA ARG A 253 18.25 -4.91 9.86
C ARG A 253 17.19 -3.97 9.29
N GLN A 254 17.24 -3.75 7.99
CA GLN A 254 16.31 -2.93 7.23
C GLN A 254 15.37 -3.82 6.44
N TYR A 255 14.08 -3.54 6.52
CA TYR A 255 13.06 -4.39 5.91
C TYR A 255 12.24 -3.69 4.82
N VAL A 256 12.21 -2.37 4.79
CA VAL A 256 11.41 -1.59 3.84
C VAL A 256 12.31 -0.76 2.94
N TYR A 257 12.11 -0.87 1.63
CA TYR A 257 12.95 -0.23 0.62
C TYR A 257 12.10 0.45 -0.43
N GLN A 258 12.50 1.63 -0.89
CA GLN A 258 12.04 2.20 -2.14
C GLN A 258 12.73 1.47 -3.30
N VAL A 259 11.96 1.08 -4.31
CA VAL A 259 12.48 0.51 -5.55
C VAL A 259 12.76 1.65 -6.51
N LEU A 260 14.04 1.92 -6.77
CA LEU A 260 14.45 3.00 -7.69
C LEU A 260 14.50 2.51 -9.14
N LYS A 261 14.77 1.23 -9.34
CA LYS A 261 14.82 0.58 -10.64
C LYS A 261 14.46 -0.89 -10.51
N ALA A 262 13.62 -1.37 -11.41
CA ALA A 262 13.42 -2.79 -11.70
C ALA A 262 13.08 -2.90 -13.18
N ASP A 263 13.94 -3.55 -13.97
CA ASP A 263 13.77 -3.68 -15.43
C ASP A 263 13.90 -5.12 -15.93
N GLY A 264 13.98 -6.06 -15.02
CA GLY A 264 14.18 -7.47 -15.33
C GLY A 264 15.65 -7.92 -15.24
N GLU A 265 16.61 -7.03 -15.38
CA GLU A 265 18.04 -7.28 -15.32
C GLU A 265 18.71 -6.60 -14.13
N GLU A 266 18.26 -5.42 -13.77
CA GLU A 266 18.73 -4.63 -12.63
C GLU A 266 17.63 -4.40 -11.62
N LEU A 267 18.02 -4.41 -10.34
CA LEU A 267 17.17 -4.04 -9.19
C LEU A 267 17.97 -3.08 -8.31
N ARG A 268 17.48 -1.84 -8.18
CA ARG A 268 18.06 -0.83 -7.30
C ARG A 268 17.11 -0.53 -6.16
N LEU A 269 17.64 -0.62 -4.95
CA LEU A 269 16.89 -0.35 -3.74
C LEU A 269 17.50 0.85 -2.99
N CYS A 270 16.65 1.57 -2.28
CA CYS A 270 17.04 2.64 -1.37
C CYS A 270 16.29 2.50 -0.05
N ALA A 271 16.96 2.79 1.06
CA ALA A 271 16.32 2.92 2.36
C ALA A 271 16.88 4.13 3.11
N PRO A 272 16.05 5.09 3.53
CA PRO A 272 16.48 6.21 4.34
C PRO A 272 16.83 5.76 5.76
N GLU A 273 17.74 6.46 6.40
CA GLU A 273 17.94 6.33 7.84
C GLU A 273 16.73 6.85 8.61
N PRO A 274 16.47 6.34 9.82
CA PRO A 274 15.35 6.79 10.63
C PRO A 274 15.31 8.31 10.80
N GLY A 275 14.19 8.93 10.39
CA GLY A 275 14.01 10.38 10.47
C GLY A 275 14.68 11.20 9.35
N ALA A 276 15.32 10.57 8.36
CA ALA A 276 15.91 11.27 7.24
C ALA A 276 14.83 11.94 6.38
N GLY A 277 14.93 13.25 6.22
CA GLY A 277 14.20 14.03 5.22
C GLY A 277 14.95 14.08 3.88
N GLU A 278 14.47 14.89 2.94
CA GLU A 278 15.13 15.10 1.65
C GLU A 278 16.60 15.53 1.85
N TRP A 279 17.52 14.89 1.10
CA TRP A 279 18.97 14.99 1.26
C TRP A 279 19.52 14.48 2.61
N GLY A 280 18.69 13.90 3.48
CA GLY A 280 19.19 13.12 4.62
C GLY A 280 19.88 11.84 4.16
N THR A 281 20.58 11.16 5.06
CA THR A 281 21.31 9.92 4.72
C THR A 281 20.34 8.81 4.32
N ALA A 282 20.60 8.19 3.17
CA ALA A 282 19.96 6.96 2.73
C ALA A 282 21.01 5.98 2.24
N TRP A 283 20.68 4.70 2.32
CA TRP A 283 21.50 3.59 1.84
C TRP A 283 20.96 3.07 0.53
N PHE A 284 21.87 2.64 -0.36
CA PHE A 284 21.57 2.21 -1.73
C PHE A 284 22.17 0.85 -2.01
N TRP A 285 21.45 0.02 -2.76
CA TRP A 285 21.82 -1.33 -3.19
C TRP A 285 21.62 -1.45 -4.69
N ASN A 286 22.64 -1.90 -5.41
CA ASN A 286 22.58 -2.14 -6.85
C ASN A 286 22.78 -3.62 -7.11
N PHE A 287 21.72 -4.29 -7.54
CA PHE A 287 21.71 -5.71 -7.85
C PHE A 287 21.55 -5.94 -9.35
N LYS A 288 22.07 -7.05 -9.82
CA LYS A 288 21.83 -7.61 -11.15
C LYS A 288 21.23 -9.00 -11.03
N ARG A 289 20.48 -9.39 -12.05
CA ARG A 289 19.97 -10.74 -12.18
C ARG A 289 21.08 -11.71 -12.51
N ILE A 290 20.95 -12.95 -12.03
CA ILE A 290 21.82 -14.08 -12.39
C ILE A 290 20.97 -15.32 -12.66
N THR A 291 21.54 -16.24 -13.43
CA THR A 291 21.02 -17.61 -13.58
C THR A 291 21.62 -18.48 -12.48
N ARG A 292 20.80 -19.32 -11.84
CA ARG A 292 21.24 -20.22 -10.80
C ARG A 292 20.47 -21.55 -10.89
#